data_060ba98b7e1401101bdba2ee5a175993
#
_entry.id   060ba98b7e1401101bdba2ee5a175993
#
_cell.length_a   1.000
_cell.length_b   1.000
_cell.length_c   1.000
_cell.angle_alpha   90.00
_cell.angle_beta   90.00
_cell.angle_gamma   90.00
#
_symmetry.space_group_name_H-M   'P 1'
#
loop_
_entity.id
_entity.type
_entity.pdbx_description
1 polymer ?
#
loop_
_entity_poly.entity_id
_entity_poly.type
_entity_poly.pdbx_seq_one_letter_code
_entity_poly.pdbx_strand_id
1 'polypeptide(L)' 'MYYMTSNTGARNQRRTLVYSVRLSPSESNAIQKIADARHLPASTLVRSWILDRLDQEQGA' A
#
# COMPACT_ATOMS: atom_id res chain seq x y z
N MET A 1 15.46 3.93 -4.26
CA MET A 1 14.47 2.88 -4.10
C MET A 1 13.82 2.98 -2.74
N TYR A 2 12.53 2.88 -2.69
CA TYR A 2 11.80 3.04 -1.46
C TYR A 2 11.12 1.77 -1.05
N TYR A 3 10.89 1.66 0.23
CA TYR A 3 10.14 0.52 0.73
C TYR A 3 8.81 1.03 1.19
N MET A 4 7.81 0.22 0.98
CA MET A 4 6.52 0.53 1.49
C MET A 4 6.18 -0.63 2.37
N THR A 5 5.93 -0.38 3.66
CA THR A 5 5.59 -1.42 4.57
C THR A 5 4.26 -1.18 5.17
N SER A 6 3.52 -2.19 5.33
CA SER A 6 2.23 -2.05 5.91
C SER A 6 2.30 -2.81 7.19
N ASN A 7 2.55 -2.19 8.25
CA ASN A 7 2.62 -2.86 9.47
C ASN A 7 1.87 -2.18 10.51
N THR A 8 0.94 -2.77 11.06
CA THR A 8 0.25 -2.09 12.01
C THR A 8 0.03 -2.98 13.10
N GLY A 9 -0.09 -2.78 14.13
CA GLY A 9 -0.46 -3.58 15.18
C GLY A 9 0.35 -4.70 15.44
N ALA A 10 1.48 -4.46 15.57
CA ALA A 10 2.30 -5.48 15.81
C ALA A 10 1.81 -6.44 16.79
N ARG A 11 1.11 -6.08 17.73
CA ARG A 11 0.73 -6.96 18.64
C ARG A 11 -0.33 -7.84 18.26
N ASN A 12 -1.03 -7.58 17.37
CA ASN A 12 -2.06 -8.31 17.12
C ASN A 12 -1.73 -9.32 16.28
N GLN A 13 -0.84 -9.94 16.47
CA GLN A 13 -0.42 -10.82 15.63
C GLN A 13 -1.29 -11.78 15.09
N ARG A 14 -2.31 -11.94 15.36
CA ARG A 14 -3.01 -12.92 14.86
C ARG A 14 -3.05 -13.00 13.46
N ARG A 15 -3.33 -12.18 12.77
CA ARG A 15 -3.43 -12.30 11.41
C ARG A 15 -2.78 -11.28 10.66
N THR A 16 -2.04 -10.42 11.20
CA THR A 16 -1.42 -9.33 10.50
C THR A 16 -0.12 -9.76 9.89
N LEU A 17 0.00 -9.61 8.61
CA LEU A 17 1.24 -9.90 7.91
C LEU A 17 1.77 -8.62 7.33
N VAL A 18 3.06 -8.53 7.21
CA VAL A 18 3.70 -7.35 6.66
C VAL A 18 4.33 -7.70 5.33
N TYR A 19 4.02 -6.92 4.31
CA TYR A 19 4.62 -7.08 3.02
C TYR A 19 5.42 -5.85 2.70
N SER A 20 6.62 -6.01 2.20
CA SER A 20 7.46 -4.89 1.83
C SER A 20 7.56 -4.83 0.32
N VAL A 21 7.37 -3.65 -0.22
CA VAL A 21 7.39 -3.46 -1.65
C VAL A 21 8.45 -2.44 -1.98
N ARG A 22 9.28 -2.73 -2.96
CA ARG A 22 10.30 -1.79 -3.38
C ARG A 22 9.84 -1.08 -4.63
N LEU A 23 9.97 0.22 -4.63
CA LEU A 23 9.56 1.02 -5.76
C LEU A 23 10.72 1.88 -6.22
N SER A 24 10.76 2.17 -7.49
CA SER A 24 11.76 3.09 -7.99
C SER A 24 11.37 4.50 -7.57
N PRO A 25 12.29 5.44 -7.59
CA PRO A 25 11.94 6.80 -7.22
C PRO A 25 10.82 7.39 -8.07
N SER A 26 10.77 7.09 -9.35
CA SER A 26 9.71 7.64 -10.18
C SER A 26 8.37 7.01 -9.83
N GLU A 27 8.35 5.74 -9.51
CA GLU A 27 7.10 5.09 -9.10
C GLU A 27 6.63 5.66 -7.77
N SER A 28 7.55 5.86 -6.85
CA SER A 28 7.20 6.40 -5.56
C SER A 28 6.66 7.82 -5.69
N ASN A 29 7.27 8.63 -6.56
CA ASN A 29 6.81 9.99 -6.77
C ASN A 29 5.43 10.02 -7.39
N ALA A 30 5.14 9.12 -8.31
CA ALA A 30 3.84 9.09 -8.93
C ALA A 30 2.76 8.74 -7.89
N ILE A 31 3.06 7.79 -7.02
CA ILE A 31 2.12 7.44 -5.97
C ILE A 31 1.92 8.61 -5.01
N GLN A 32 3.01 9.30 -4.67
CA GLN A 32 2.93 10.39 -3.75
C GLN A 32 2.07 11.53 -4.30
N LYS A 33 2.18 11.79 -5.60
CA LYS A 33 1.38 12.85 -6.19
C LYS A 33 -0.11 12.50 -6.13
N ILE A 34 -0.44 11.27 -6.39
CA ILE A 34 -1.84 10.87 -6.34
C ILE A 34 -2.35 10.89 -4.90
N ALA A 35 -1.52 10.44 -3.97
CA ALA A 35 -1.91 10.45 -2.56
C ALA A 35 -2.15 11.87 -2.08
N ASP A 36 -1.28 12.80 -2.47
CA ASP A 36 -1.44 14.18 -2.09
C ASP A 36 -2.73 14.76 -2.67
N ALA A 37 -3.03 14.44 -3.91
CA ALA A 37 -4.25 14.94 -4.55
C ALA A 37 -5.49 14.41 -3.85
N ARG A 38 -5.39 13.24 -3.24
CA ARG A 38 -6.53 12.66 -2.53
C ARG A 38 -6.46 12.89 -1.03
N HIS A 39 -5.46 13.61 -0.58
CA HIS A 39 -5.29 13.91 0.84
C HIS A 39 -5.19 12.63 1.67
N LEU A 40 -4.44 11.66 1.16
CA LEU A 40 -4.25 10.39 1.86
C LEU A 40 -2.79 10.09 2.05
N PRO A 41 -2.43 9.34 3.07
CA PRO A 41 -1.07 8.85 3.16
C PRO A 41 -0.82 7.89 2.00
N ALA A 42 0.40 7.88 1.48
CA ALA A 42 0.73 7.03 0.35
C ALA A 42 0.50 5.55 0.68
N SER A 43 0.83 5.12 1.87
CA SER A 43 0.63 3.73 2.25
C SER A 43 -0.85 3.34 2.25
N THR A 44 -1.71 4.25 2.64
CA THR A 44 -3.14 4.00 2.62
C THR A 44 -3.64 3.87 1.18
N LEU A 45 -3.14 4.72 0.30
CA LEU A 45 -3.53 4.66 -1.09
C LEU A 45 -3.10 3.34 -1.72
N VAL A 46 -1.86 2.95 -1.48
CA VAL A 46 -1.35 1.71 -2.05
C VAL A 46 -2.13 0.52 -1.50
N ARG A 47 -2.43 0.53 -0.22
CA ARG A 47 -3.19 -0.55 0.37
C ARG A 47 -4.57 -0.64 -0.26
N SER A 48 -5.22 0.47 -0.48
CA SER A 48 -6.54 0.45 -1.09
C SER A 48 -6.49 -0.10 -2.50
N TRP A 49 -5.45 0.23 -3.26
CA TRP A 49 -5.32 -0.30 -4.60
C TRP A 49 -5.09 -1.81 -4.57
N ILE A 50 -4.30 -2.28 -3.63
CA ILE A 50 -4.05 -3.70 -3.50
C ILE A 50 -5.36 -4.43 -3.15
N LEU A 51 -6.13 -3.88 -2.26
CA LEU A 51 -7.39 -4.52 -1.88
C LEU A 51 -8.39 -4.52 -3.03
N ASP A 52 -8.42 -3.44 -3.82
CA ASP A 52 -9.27 -3.38 -4.96
C ASP A 52 -8.90 -4.45 -5.97
N ARG A 53 -7.60 -4.60 -6.23
CA ARG A 53 -7.16 -5.59 -7.19
C ARG A 53 -7.42 -6.99 -6.69
N LEU A 54 -7.20 -7.21 -5.41
CA LEU A 54 -7.44 -8.51 -4.83
C LEU A 54 -8.91 -8.88 -4.98
N ASP A 55 -9.79 -7.93 -4.76
CA ASP A 55 -11.21 -8.16 -4.89
C ASP A 55 -11.56 -8.52 -6.33
N GLN A 56 -10.94 -7.84 -7.30
CA GLN A 56 -11.19 -8.16 -8.68
C GLN A 56 -10.72 -9.56 -9.03
N GLU A 57 -9.58 -9.97 -8.50
CA GLU A 57 -9.06 -11.28 -8.81
C GLU A 57 -9.87 -12.39 -8.16
N GLN A 58 -10.38 -12.16 -6.98
CA GLN A 58 -11.16 -13.16 -6.31
C GLN A 58 -12.61 -13.14 -6.71
N GLY A 59 -13.10 -11.99 -7.03
CA GLY A 59 -14.50 -11.86 -7.35
C GLY A 59 -14.87 -12.27 -8.73
N ALA A 60 -13.89 -12.55 -9.52
CA ALA A 60 -14.20 -12.85 -10.91
C ALA A 60 -14.83 -14.21 -11.09
#